data_2d0cc608e286119c85aab81cf22968ec
#
_entry.id   2d0cc608e286119c85aab81cf22968ec
#
_cell.length_a   1.000
_cell.length_b   1.000
_cell.length_c   1.000
_cell.angle_alpha   90.00
_cell.angle_beta   90.00
_cell.angle_gamma   90.00
#
_symmetry.space_group_name_H-M   'P 1'
#
loop_
_entity.id
_entity.type
_entity.pdbx_description
1 polymer ?
#
loop_
_entity_poly.entity_id
_entity_poly.type
_entity_poly.pdbx_seq_one_letter_code
_entity_poly.pdbx_strand_id
1 'polypeptide(L)'
;MAHEINPENRVGCMFAAGSAYPFSCRPEDVWEALLTDQGNYFFVDVQARGYYPSYAVKRLRKKGIFPRMEPGDEDILKRDTVDFISFSYYNSRCIAAPGSATEEAEGNLSVP
;
A
#
# COMPACT_ATOMS: atom_id res chain seq x y z
N MET A 1 5.74 -23.18 -6.51
CA MET A 1 5.28 -23.59 -7.86
C MET A 1 6.18 -23.08 -8.98
N ALA A 2 6.33 -21.77 -9.24
CA ALA A 2 7.16 -21.29 -10.36
C ALA A 2 8.61 -21.75 -10.26
N HIS A 3 9.24 -21.61 -9.10
CA HIS A 3 10.62 -22.05 -8.83
C HIS A 3 10.78 -23.57 -8.74
N GLU A 4 9.70 -24.31 -8.47
CA GLU A 4 9.71 -25.79 -8.53
C GLU A 4 9.76 -26.29 -9.98
N ILE A 5 9.18 -25.52 -10.92
CA ILE A 5 9.23 -25.83 -12.35
C ILE A 5 10.62 -25.48 -12.90
N ASN A 6 11.12 -24.31 -12.59
CA ASN A 6 12.47 -23.86 -12.92
C ASN A 6 12.99 -22.90 -11.83
N PRO A 7 14.07 -23.26 -11.11
CA PRO A 7 14.64 -22.40 -10.06
C PRO A 7 15.12 -21.02 -10.55
N GLU A 8 15.36 -20.85 -11.84
CA GLU A 8 15.77 -19.57 -12.43
C GLU A 8 14.59 -18.64 -12.74
N ASN A 9 13.35 -19.14 -12.63
CA ASN A 9 12.18 -18.30 -12.83
C ASN A 9 12.17 -17.16 -11.81
N ARG A 10 11.77 -15.98 -12.27
CA ARG A 10 11.56 -14.80 -11.42
C ARG A 10 10.08 -14.44 -11.42
N VAL A 11 9.51 -14.35 -10.22
CA VAL A 11 8.10 -14.01 -10.01
C VAL A 11 8.03 -12.66 -9.35
N GLY A 12 7.33 -11.72 -9.96
CA GLY A 12 7.17 -10.38 -9.43
C GLY A 12 5.73 -9.99 -9.23
N CYS A 13 5.53 -8.88 -8.55
CA CYS A 13 4.26 -8.19 -8.49
C CYS A 13 4.35 -6.84 -9.18
N MET A 14 3.21 -6.35 -9.66
CA MET A 14 3.06 -5.00 -10.21
C MET A 14 1.94 -4.28 -9.45
N PHE A 15 2.18 -3.03 -9.11
CA PHE A 15 1.18 -2.19 -8.48
C PHE A 15 1.14 -0.78 -9.09
N ALA A 16 0.04 -0.07 -8.89
CA ALA A 16 -0.08 1.32 -9.27
C ALA A 16 0.58 2.20 -8.20
N ALA A 17 1.74 2.76 -8.50
CA ALA A 17 2.41 3.71 -7.62
C ALA A 17 1.82 5.10 -7.81
N GLY A 18 1.28 5.68 -6.74
CA GLY A 18 0.81 7.04 -6.69
C GLY A 18 1.19 7.63 -5.35
N SER A 19 2.27 8.40 -5.30
CA SER A 19 2.73 9.00 -4.04
C SER A 19 1.73 10.02 -3.52
N ALA A 20 1.46 9.96 -2.23
CA ALA A 20 0.65 10.92 -1.51
C ALA A 20 1.55 11.95 -0.83
N TYR A 21 1.42 13.21 -1.22
CA TYR A 21 2.11 14.32 -0.60
C TYR A 21 1.16 15.07 0.34
N PRO A 22 1.60 15.49 1.52
CA PRO A 22 0.76 16.29 2.40
C PRO A 22 0.48 17.66 1.78
N PHE A 23 -0.74 18.15 1.94
CA PHE A 23 -1.16 19.47 1.47
C PHE A 23 -0.36 20.59 2.16
N SER A 24 -0.05 20.42 3.43
CA SER A 24 0.80 21.32 4.19
C SER A 24 1.71 20.55 5.16
N CYS A 25 2.59 21.26 5.86
CA CYS A 25 3.45 20.68 6.90
C CYS A 25 2.71 20.45 8.23
N ARG A 26 1.41 20.64 8.31
CA ARG A 26 0.61 20.36 9.51
C ARG A 26 0.62 18.86 9.81
N PRO A 27 0.74 18.46 11.07
CA PRO A 27 0.80 17.05 11.45
C PRO A 27 -0.39 16.23 10.92
N GLU A 28 -1.58 16.83 10.83
CA GLU A 28 -2.79 16.18 10.35
C GLU A 28 -2.70 15.84 8.86
N ASP A 29 -2.19 16.76 8.04
CA ASP A 29 -2.03 16.55 6.59
C ASP A 29 -0.94 15.49 6.32
N VAL A 30 0.16 15.56 7.06
CA VAL A 30 1.24 14.57 6.99
C VAL A 30 0.74 13.18 7.37
N TRP A 31 -0.11 13.11 8.40
CA TRP A 31 -0.71 11.86 8.84
C TRP A 31 -1.65 11.25 7.79
N GLU A 32 -2.53 12.06 7.19
CA GLU A 32 -3.44 11.59 6.14
C GLU A 32 -2.69 11.14 4.88
N ALA A 33 -1.63 11.83 4.48
CA ALA A 33 -0.78 11.40 3.38
C ALA A 33 -0.12 10.04 3.68
N LEU A 34 0.41 9.86 4.89
CA LEU A 34 0.96 8.56 5.34
C LEU A 34 -0.09 7.44 5.31
N LEU A 35 -1.29 7.70 5.81
CA LEU A 35 -2.37 6.71 5.79
C LEU A 35 -2.79 6.33 4.36
N THR A 36 -2.76 7.30 3.45
CA THR A 36 -3.03 7.07 2.03
C THR A 36 -1.97 6.19 1.40
N ASP A 37 -0.69 6.49 1.62
CA ASP A 37 0.42 5.67 1.13
C ASP A 37 0.39 4.26 1.71
N GLN A 38 0.17 4.10 3.00
CA GLN A 38 0.01 2.78 3.62
C GLN A 38 -1.15 1.98 3.00
N GLY A 39 -2.23 2.65 2.59
CA GLY A 39 -3.35 2.01 1.89
C GLY A 39 -2.98 1.52 0.49
N ASN A 40 -2.08 2.23 -0.17
CA ASN A 40 -1.61 1.91 -1.51
C ASN A 40 -0.53 0.79 -1.50
N TYR A 41 0.42 0.89 -0.57
CA TYR A 41 1.58 -0.02 -0.53
C TYR A 41 1.36 -1.30 0.27
N PHE A 42 0.27 -1.42 1.01
CA PHE A 42 0.00 -2.57 1.88
C PHE A 42 0.08 -3.93 1.15
N PHE A 43 -0.42 -4.01 -0.10
CA PHE A 43 -0.36 -5.25 -0.90
C PHE A 43 1.08 -5.65 -1.22
N VAL A 44 1.91 -4.67 -1.56
CA VAL A 44 3.33 -4.89 -1.86
C VAL A 44 4.08 -5.31 -0.60
N ASP A 45 3.76 -4.70 0.55
CA ASP A 45 4.34 -5.11 1.82
C ASP A 45 4.07 -6.60 2.12
N VAL A 46 2.83 -7.06 1.89
CA VAL A 46 2.49 -8.47 2.10
C VAL A 46 3.26 -9.37 1.11
N GLN A 47 3.28 -9.03 -0.16
CA GLN A 47 3.92 -9.84 -1.20
C GLN A 47 5.44 -9.88 -1.08
N ALA A 48 6.07 -8.78 -0.66
CA ALA A 48 7.51 -8.68 -0.55
C ALA A 48 8.07 -9.17 0.79
N ARG A 49 7.29 -9.00 1.88
CA ARG A 49 7.73 -9.32 3.24
C ARG A 49 7.19 -10.63 3.77
N GLY A 50 6.12 -11.15 3.14
CA GLY A 50 5.50 -12.43 3.52
C GLY A 50 4.66 -12.37 4.80
N TYR A 51 4.16 -11.19 5.18
CA TYR A 51 3.27 -11.03 6.33
C TYR A 51 2.43 -9.76 6.22
N TYR A 52 1.31 -9.74 6.93
CA TYR A 52 0.49 -8.52 7.05
C TYR A 52 1.15 -7.54 8.02
N PRO A 53 1.56 -6.35 7.58
CA PRO A 53 2.17 -5.35 8.48
C PRO A 53 1.16 -4.89 9.53
N SER A 54 1.66 -4.48 10.69
CA SER A 54 0.82 -4.15 11.85
C SER A 54 -0.20 -3.04 11.59
N TYR A 55 0.15 -2.06 10.76
CA TYR A 55 -0.77 -1.00 10.37
C TYR A 55 -1.95 -1.53 9.54
N ALA A 56 -1.68 -2.50 8.64
CA ALA A 56 -2.71 -3.13 7.82
C ALA A 56 -3.63 -4.01 8.69
N VAL A 57 -3.07 -4.81 9.58
CA VAL A 57 -3.83 -5.63 10.53
C VAL A 57 -4.77 -4.75 11.35
N LYS A 58 -4.26 -3.66 11.94
CA LYS A 58 -5.08 -2.71 12.71
C LYS A 58 -6.23 -2.14 11.88
N ARG A 59 -5.93 -1.68 10.66
CA ARG A 59 -6.91 -1.05 9.75
C ARG A 59 -7.99 -2.03 9.32
N LEU A 60 -7.61 -3.24 8.92
CA LEU A 60 -8.53 -4.28 8.45
C LEU A 60 -9.42 -4.78 9.59
N ARG A 61 -8.87 -4.99 10.79
CA ARG A 61 -9.64 -5.36 11.99
C ARG A 61 -10.63 -4.27 12.40
N LYS A 62 -10.21 -3.00 12.37
CA LYS A 62 -11.12 -1.87 12.67
C LYS A 62 -12.31 -1.82 11.71
N LYS A 63 -12.10 -2.21 10.44
CA LYS A 63 -13.15 -2.29 9.42
C LYS A 63 -13.96 -3.59 9.47
N GLY A 64 -13.61 -4.56 10.30
CA GLY A 64 -14.26 -5.86 10.37
C GLY A 64 -14.04 -6.75 9.14
N ILE A 65 -13.01 -6.48 8.34
CA ILE A 65 -12.73 -7.18 7.08
C ILE A 65 -11.37 -7.89 7.07
N PHE A 66 -10.79 -8.14 8.25
CA PHE A 66 -9.53 -8.89 8.31
C PHE A 66 -9.75 -10.31 7.78
N PRO A 67 -8.91 -10.79 6.84
CA PRO A 67 -9.03 -12.12 6.27
C PRO A 67 -8.97 -13.20 7.36
N ARG A 68 -9.82 -14.22 7.21
CA ARG A 68 -9.68 -15.43 8.02
C ARG A 68 -8.41 -16.15 7.60
N MET A 69 -7.53 -16.37 8.55
CA MET A 69 -6.28 -17.12 8.34
C MET A 69 -6.48 -18.57 8.75
N GLU A 70 -6.10 -19.49 7.88
CA GLU A 70 -6.08 -20.91 8.18
C GLU A 70 -4.69 -21.35 8.70
N PRO A 71 -4.60 -22.47 9.41
CA PRO A 71 -3.30 -23.00 9.83
C PRO A 71 -2.38 -23.24 8.63
N GLY A 72 -1.20 -22.63 8.64
CA GLY A 72 -0.21 -22.71 7.56
C GLY A 72 -0.18 -21.54 6.60
N ASP A 73 -1.20 -20.66 6.59
CA ASP A 73 -1.22 -19.49 5.70
C ASP A 73 -0.04 -18.55 5.93
N GLU A 74 0.35 -18.32 7.18
CA GLU A 74 1.49 -17.47 7.52
C GLU A 74 2.81 -18.06 7.00
N ASP A 75 2.97 -19.38 7.03
CA ASP A 75 4.15 -20.06 6.50
C ASP A 75 4.20 -19.95 4.95
N ILE A 76 3.05 -20.05 4.29
CA ILE A 76 2.93 -19.89 2.85
C ILE A 76 3.31 -18.46 2.45
N LEU A 77 2.74 -17.46 3.12
CA LEU A 77 3.06 -16.05 2.84
C LEU A 77 4.55 -15.77 3.02
N LYS A 78 5.15 -16.28 4.09
CA LYS A 78 6.56 -16.07 4.40
C LYS A 78 7.51 -16.78 3.43
N ARG A 79 7.13 -17.94 2.95
CA ARG A 79 7.94 -18.74 2.02
C ARG A 79 7.86 -18.23 0.58
N ASP A 80 6.67 -17.82 0.15
CA ASP A 80 6.35 -17.56 -1.24
C ASP A 80 6.29 -16.05 -1.54
N THR A 81 7.32 -15.32 -1.13
CA THR A 81 7.49 -13.90 -1.44
C THR A 81 7.91 -13.68 -2.89
N VAL A 82 7.74 -12.46 -3.39
CA VAL A 82 8.12 -12.10 -4.76
C VAL A 82 9.64 -11.86 -4.89
N ASP A 83 10.18 -12.16 -6.08
CA ASP A 83 11.59 -11.93 -6.41
C ASP A 83 11.88 -10.49 -6.81
N PHE A 84 10.87 -9.78 -7.32
CA PHE A 84 10.99 -8.37 -7.70
C PHE A 84 9.65 -7.65 -7.61
N ILE A 85 9.72 -6.33 -7.50
CA ILE A 85 8.57 -5.43 -7.50
C ILE A 85 8.68 -4.52 -8.70
N SER A 86 7.61 -4.40 -9.45
CA SER A 86 7.44 -3.41 -10.51
C SER A 86 6.25 -2.49 -10.20
N PHE A 87 6.25 -1.31 -10.79
CA PHE A 87 5.17 -0.37 -10.58
C PHE A 87 4.87 0.44 -11.84
N SER A 88 3.61 0.87 -11.95
CA SER A 88 3.19 1.86 -12.92
C SER A 88 2.94 3.17 -12.19
N TYR A 89 3.62 4.23 -12.59
CA TYR A 89 3.43 5.57 -12.05
C TYR A 89 2.72 6.45 -13.06
N TYR A 90 1.61 7.04 -12.66
CA TYR A 90 0.82 7.94 -13.50
C TYR A 90 0.74 9.35 -12.92
N ASN A 91 0.52 9.47 -11.63
CA ASN A 91 0.37 10.75 -10.95
C ASN A 91 0.71 10.67 -9.46
N SER A 92 1.01 11.81 -8.89
CA SER A 92 1.02 12.03 -7.45
C SER A 92 -0.29 12.70 -7.03
N ARG A 93 -0.61 12.60 -5.75
CA ARG A 93 -1.76 13.26 -5.15
C ARG A 93 -1.36 14.14 -4.00
N CYS A 94 -2.02 15.28 -3.86
CA CYS A 94 -1.92 16.11 -2.67
C CYS A 94 -3.08 15.74 -1.72
N ILE A 95 -2.77 15.44 -0.48
CA ILE A 95 -3.71 14.93 0.52
C ILE A 95 -3.82 15.93 1.67
N ALA A 96 -5.02 16.39 1.92
CA ALA A 96 -5.34 17.25 3.05
C ALA A 96 -6.17 16.48 4.09
N ALA A 97 -5.95 16.76 5.35
CA ALA A 97 -6.82 16.28 6.42
C ALA A 97 -8.19 16.97 6.35
N PRO A 98 -9.26 16.32 6.84
CA PRO A 98 -10.59 16.95 6.89
C PRO A 98 -10.52 18.31 7.59
N GLY A 99 -11.02 19.35 6.92
CA GLY A 99 -11.01 20.75 7.40
C GLY A 99 -9.65 21.46 7.28
N SER A 100 -8.63 20.83 6.69
CA SER A 100 -7.31 21.44 6.45
C SER A 100 -7.27 22.21 5.12
N ALA A 101 -7.93 21.69 4.09
CA ALA A 101 -8.05 22.37 2.79
C ALA A 101 -9.19 23.39 2.82
N THR A 102 -8.98 24.55 2.23
CA THR A 102 -10.08 25.49 1.92
C THR A 102 -10.86 24.99 0.71
N GLU A 103 -12.12 25.38 0.55
CA GLU A 103 -12.98 24.99 -0.58
C GLU A 103 -12.32 25.25 -1.96
N GLU A 104 -11.42 26.23 -2.05
CA GLU A 104 -10.64 26.54 -3.25
C GLU A 104 -9.59 25.47 -3.58
N ALA A 105 -9.13 24.69 -2.61
CA ALA A 105 -8.15 23.62 -2.82
C ALA A 105 -8.79 22.28 -3.26
N GLU A 106 -10.10 22.14 -3.15
CA GLU A 106 -10.84 20.99 -3.69
C GLU A 106 -11.00 21.03 -5.21
N GLY A 107 -10.75 22.19 -5.80
CA GLY A 107 -10.75 22.41 -7.25
C GLY A 107 -9.42 22.03 -7.90
N ASN A 108 -9.30 20.77 -8.31
CA ASN A 108 -8.43 20.34 -9.40
C ASN A 108 -6.92 20.59 -9.24
N LEU A 109 -6.29 19.99 -8.23
CA LEU A 109 -4.82 19.83 -8.19
C LEU A 109 -4.37 18.55 -8.93
N SER A 110 -4.87 18.30 -10.12
CA SER A 110 -4.18 17.48 -11.10
C SER A 110 -3.15 18.36 -11.80
N VAL A 111 -1.93 18.32 -11.30
CA VAL A 111 -0.79 18.92 -12.01
C VAL A 111 -0.47 18.01 -13.19
N PRO A 112 -0.29 18.56 -14.41
CA PRO A 112 0.02 17.80 -15.62
C PRO A 112 1.35 17.05 -15.51
#